data_98f683453224ba4eb9f96f8a8854dd38
#
_entry.id   98f683453224ba4eb9f96f8a8854dd38
#
_cell.length_a   1.000
_cell.length_b   1.000
_cell.length_c   1.000
_cell.angle_alpha   90.00
_cell.angle_beta   90.00
_cell.angle_gamma   90.00
#
_symmetry.space_group_name_H-M   'P 1'
#
loop_
_entity.id
_entity.type
_entity.pdbx_description
1 polymer ?
#
loop_
_entity_poly.entity_id
_entity_poly.type
_entity_poly.pdbx_seq_one_letter_code
_entity_poly.pdbx_strand_id
1 'polypeptide(L)'
;MVSSYPLPDGFSEFDVFSLGSCLLVEGLLGILLNAVTIISFFKIRELRTPSNFLVVSLAMADIGISMNATVAGFSSFLRYWPYGSDGCQLHGFQGFTTALASIHFVAAIAWDRYHQYCTRTKLQWSSAITLAIFVWLFCAMWSAFPLIGWGEYDYEPLRTCCTLDYSKGDRNYTSYLIPMSIFNMGIQIFVVMSSYQSIAQKFKKTGNPRFNPNIPLKTLLLCWGPYGIMSFYAVFENATLVSPKLRMIAPILAKTAPTIDAFLYALGNENYRGGIWQFLTGEKIEVPQIENKSK
;
A
#
# COMPACT_ATOMS: atom_id res chain seq x y z
N MET A 1 -21.62 -28.34 5.75
CA MET A 1 -22.19 -28.17 4.39
C MET A 1 -21.01 -28.06 3.44
N VAL A 2 -20.84 -29.08 2.57
CA VAL A 2 -19.85 -28.99 1.47
C VAL A 2 -20.42 -28.01 0.46
N SER A 3 -19.71 -26.95 0.15
CA SER A 3 -20.11 -25.94 -0.84
C SER A 3 -20.32 -26.63 -2.19
N SER A 4 -21.44 -26.35 -2.88
CA SER A 4 -21.76 -26.89 -4.20
C SER A 4 -20.91 -26.30 -5.35
N TYR A 5 -20.03 -25.34 -5.04
CA TYR A 5 -19.18 -24.71 -6.04
C TYR A 5 -17.88 -25.50 -6.22
N PRO A 6 -17.52 -25.87 -7.48
CA PRO A 6 -16.27 -26.54 -7.76
C PRO A 6 -15.08 -25.63 -7.45
N LEU A 7 -13.99 -26.22 -6.98
CA LEU A 7 -12.74 -25.49 -6.78
C LEU A 7 -12.18 -25.04 -8.13
N PRO A 8 -11.58 -23.84 -8.18
CA PRO A 8 -10.84 -23.40 -9.38
C PRO A 8 -9.67 -24.33 -9.69
N ASP A 9 -9.36 -24.49 -10.98
CA ASP A 9 -8.29 -25.36 -11.44
C ASP A 9 -6.94 -25.00 -10.77
N GLY A 10 -6.26 -26.03 -10.31
CA GLY A 10 -4.96 -25.90 -9.64
C GLY A 10 -5.01 -25.56 -8.15
N PHE A 11 -6.21 -25.45 -7.54
CA PHE A 11 -6.38 -25.20 -6.10
C PHE A 11 -6.99 -26.38 -5.38
N SER A 12 -6.48 -26.68 -4.19
CA SER A 12 -7.08 -27.60 -3.23
C SER A 12 -7.93 -26.82 -2.20
N GLU A 13 -8.75 -27.52 -1.42
CA GLU A 13 -9.46 -26.89 -0.30
C GLU A 13 -8.52 -26.23 0.69
N PHE A 14 -7.39 -26.87 0.97
CA PHE A 14 -6.36 -26.32 1.84
C PHE A 14 -5.81 -25.00 1.30
N ASP A 15 -5.57 -24.87 -0.01
CA ASP A 15 -5.10 -23.62 -0.62
C ASP A 15 -6.13 -22.49 -0.44
N VAL A 16 -7.40 -22.78 -0.73
CA VAL A 16 -8.48 -21.78 -0.63
C VAL A 16 -8.63 -21.27 0.81
N PHE A 17 -8.67 -22.18 1.79
CA PHE A 17 -8.81 -21.80 3.19
C PHE A 17 -7.55 -21.11 3.74
N SER A 18 -6.36 -21.56 3.38
CA SER A 18 -5.11 -20.95 3.85
C SER A 18 -4.93 -19.55 3.27
N LEU A 19 -5.14 -19.36 1.96
CA LEU A 19 -5.06 -18.05 1.31
C LEU A 19 -6.17 -17.11 1.84
N GLY A 20 -7.40 -17.59 1.99
CA GLY A 20 -8.49 -16.82 2.56
C GLY A 20 -8.25 -16.40 4.00
N SER A 21 -7.68 -17.29 4.83
CA SER A 21 -7.30 -16.96 6.22
C SER A 21 -6.18 -15.95 6.28
N CYS A 22 -5.17 -16.07 5.41
CA CYS A 22 -4.08 -15.11 5.30
C CYS A 22 -4.62 -13.71 4.96
N LEU A 23 -5.43 -13.59 3.91
CA LEU A 23 -6.06 -12.33 3.49
C LEU A 23 -6.94 -11.71 4.59
N LEU A 24 -7.68 -12.53 5.34
CA LEU A 24 -8.52 -12.06 6.43
C LEU A 24 -7.68 -11.51 7.59
N VAL A 25 -6.61 -12.23 7.98
CA VAL A 25 -5.70 -11.78 9.05
C VAL A 25 -4.98 -10.50 8.64
N GLU A 26 -4.44 -10.42 7.44
CA GLU A 26 -3.80 -9.22 6.90
C GLU A 26 -4.78 -8.04 6.87
N GLY A 27 -5.99 -8.26 6.38
CA GLY A 27 -7.02 -7.24 6.32
C GLY A 27 -7.40 -6.70 7.70
N LEU A 28 -7.69 -7.57 8.66
CA LEU A 28 -8.07 -7.17 10.01
C LEU A 28 -6.92 -6.45 10.75
N LEU A 29 -5.68 -6.96 10.65
CA LEU A 29 -4.51 -6.30 11.23
C LEU A 29 -4.25 -4.94 10.60
N GLY A 30 -4.32 -4.84 9.28
CA GLY A 30 -4.13 -3.59 8.56
C GLY A 30 -5.18 -2.54 8.95
N ILE A 31 -6.46 -2.92 9.04
CA ILE A 31 -7.53 -2.02 9.52
C ILE A 31 -7.23 -1.56 10.95
N LEU A 32 -6.90 -2.48 11.86
CA LEU A 32 -6.67 -2.15 13.27
C LEU A 32 -5.50 -1.17 13.44
N LEU A 33 -4.34 -1.49 12.87
CA LEU A 33 -3.12 -0.69 13.04
C LEU A 33 -3.26 0.71 12.41
N ASN A 34 -3.84 0.79 11.22
CA ASN A 34 -4.03 2.06 10.54
C ASN A 34 -5.17 2.89 11.17
N ALA A 35 -6.23 2.27 11.69
CA ALA A 35 -7.25 2.97 12.46
C ALA A 35 -6.67 3.60 13.74
N VAL A 36 -5.83 2.88 14.49
CA VAL A 36 -5.12 3.42 15.66
C VAL A 36 -4.24 4.61 15.24
N THR A 37 -3.56 4.54 14.11
CA THR A 37 -2.76 5.64 13.56
C THR A 37 -3.61 6.89 13.31
N ILE A 38 -4.74 6.74 12.63
CA ILE A 38 -5.67 7.85 12.32
C ILE A 38 -6.27 8.43 13.60
N ILE A 39 -6.78 7.59 14.50
CA ILE A 39 -7.41 8.04 15.75
C ILE A 39 -6.40 8.80 16.62
N SER A 40 -5.16 8.30 16.74
CA SER A 40 -4.10 8.96 17.49
C SER A 40 -3.79 10.36 16.96
N PHE A 41 -3.74 10.54 15.63
CA PHE A 41 -3.56 11.85 15.02
C PHE A 41 -4.65 12.85 15.43
N PHE A 42 -5.90 12.44 15.43
CA PHE A 42 -7.00 13.33 15.80
C PHE A 42 -7.12 13.55 17.33
N LYS A 43 -6.69 12.61 18.15
CA LYS A 43 -6.77 12.74 19.63
C LYS A 43 -5.57 13.48 20.21
N ILE A 44 -4.37 13.27 19.70
CA ILE A 44 -3.13 13.80 20.24
C ILE A 44 -2.71 15.05 19.46
N ARG A 45 -2.75 16.20 20.12
CA ARG A 45 -2.50 17.52 19.49
C ARG A 45 -1.08 17.64 18.90
N GLU A 46 -0.11 17.06 19.57
CA GLU A 46 1.30 17.06 19.18
C GLU A 46 1.57 16.31 17.85
N LEU A 47 0.68 15.37 17.50
CA LEU A 47 0.78 14.65 16.22
C LEU A 47 0.19 15.42 15.03
N ARG A 48 -0.56 16.49 15.26
CA ARG A 48 -1.23 17.25 14.20
C ARG A 48 -0.25 18.16 13.47
N THR A 49 0.61 17.56 12.66
CA THR A 49 1.57 18.26 11.79
C THR A 49 1.31 17.94 10.31
N PRO A 50 1.70 18.81 9.37
CA PRO A 50 1.57 18.53 7.93
C PRO A 50 2.23 17.22 7.49
N SER A 51 3.40 16.91 8.04
CA SER A 51 4.13 15.66 7.76
C SER A 51 3.37 14.43 8.25
N ASN A 52 2.82 14.48 9.45
CA ASN A 52 2.00 13.39 9.98
C ASN A 52 0.64 13.28 9.28
N PHE A 53 0.14 14.33 8.65
CA PHE A 53 -1.04 14.27 7.79
C PHE A 53 -0.82 13.41 6.55
N LEU A 54 0.40 13.38 5.99
CA LEU A 54 0.76 12.42 4.92
C LEU A 54 0.74 10.98 5.44
N VAL A 55 1.17 10.73 6.69
CA VAL A 55 1.08 9.40 7.31
C VAL A 55 -0.38 8.97 7.53
N VAL A 56 -1.25 9.89 7.93
CA VAL A 56 -2.70 9.65 8.02
C VAL A 56 -3.29 9.33 6.65
N SER A 57 -2.88 10.06 5.61
CA SER A 57 -3.35 9.83 4.24
C SER A 57 -2.90 8.45 3.72
N LEU A 58 -1.68 8.02 4.04
CA LEU A 58 -1.21 6.65 3.82
C LEU A 58 -2.08 5.64 4.56
N ALA A 59 -2.32 5.86 5.87
CA ALA A 59 -3.15 4.97 6.68
C ALA A 59 -4.59 4.84 6.14
N MET A 60 -5.16 5.89 5.55
CA MET A 60 -6.47 5.83 4.88
C MET A 60 -6.43 4.94 3.63
N ALA A 61 -5.39 5.06 2.81
CA ALA A 61 -5.19 4.19 1.65
C ALA A 61 -5.01 2.73 2.07
N ASP A 62 -4.22 2.49 3.11
CA ASP A 62 -3.95 1.17 3.68
C ASP A 62 -5.19 0.51 4.29
N ILE A 63 -6.08 1.28 4.92
CA ILE A 63 -7.39 0.76 5.34
C ILE A 63 -8.20 0.31 4.11
N GLY A 64 -8.15 1.06 3.02
CA GLY A 64 -8.83 0.66 1.78
C GLY A 64 -8.31 -0.67 1.22
N ILE A 65 -6.99 -0.88 1.16
CA ILE A 65 -6.37 -2.15 0.76
C ILE A 65 -6.79 -3.27 1.73
N SER A 66 -6.79 -2.98 3.03
CA SER A 66 -7.13 -3.94 4.07
C SER A 66 -8.60 -4.36 4.03
N MET A 67 -9.51 -3.43 3.73
CA MET A 67 -10.92 -3.74 3.48
C MET A 67 -11.10 -4.63 2.24
N ASN A 68 -10.37 -4.33 1.18
CA ASN A 68 -10.33 -5.16 -0.03
C ASN A 68 -9.86 -6.59 0.28
N ALA A 69 -8.76 -6.74 1.04
CA ALA A 69 -8.25 -8.03 1.50
C ALA A 69 -9.28 -8.79 2.37
N THR A 70 -9.97 -8.08 3.27
CA THR A 70 -11.00 -8.68 4.14
C THR A 70 -12.16 -9.24 3.33
N VAL A 71 -12.67 -8.48 2.34
CA VAL A 71 -13.74 -8.95 1.44
C VAL A 71 -13.30 -10.16 0.63
N ALA A 72 -12.07 -10.16 0.10
CA ALA A 72 -11.50 -11.30 -0.61
C ALA A 72 -11.35 -12.54 0.29
N GLY A 73 -10.91 -12.36 1.53
CA GLY A 73 -10.81 -13.42 2.53
C GLY A 73 -12.17 -14.07 2.83
N PHE A 74 -13.21 -13.26 3.09
CA PHE A 74 -14.58 -13.79 3.28
C PHE A 74 -15.09 -14.53 2.06
N SER A 75 -14.89 -13.99 0.85
CA SER A 75 -15.29 -14.65 -0.39
C SER A 75 -14.58 -15.99 -0.58
N SER A 76 -13.33 -16.11 -0.12
CA SER A 76 -12.59 -17.39 -0.17
C SER A 76 -13.24 -18.46 0.69
N PHE A 77 -13.77 -18.12 1.87
CA PHE A 77 -14.52 -19.08 2.70
C PHE A 77 -15.85 -19.51 2.06
N LEU A 78 -16.46 -18.63 1.25
CA LEU A 78 -17.64 -18.98 0.45
C LEU A 78 -17.31 -19.79 -0.80
N ARG A 79 -16.02 -19.80 -1.23
CA ARG A 79 -15.49 -20.44 -2.45
C ARG A 79 -15.97 -19.81 -3.76
N TYR A 80 -16.55 -18.63 -3.74
CA TYR A 80 -16.97 -17.87 -4.91
C TYR A 80 -17.09 -16.39 -4.57
N TRP A 81 -17.16 -15.58 -5.59
CA TRP A 81 -17.43 -14.13 -5.47
C TRP A 81 -18.95 -13.89 -5.38
N PRO A 82 -19.48 -13.42 -4.24
CA PRO A 82 -20.93 -13.33 -4.03
C PRO A 82 -21.56 -12.01 -4.52
N TYR A 83 -20.74 -11.05 -4.99
CA TYR A 83 -21.21 -9.68 -5.22
C TYR A 83 -21.47 -9.38 -6.70
N GLY A 84 -21.49 -10.39 -7.59
CA GLY A 84 -21.76 -10.22 -9.01
C GLY A 84 -20.69 -9.45 -9.79
N SER A 85 -20.98 -9.18 -11.07
CA SER A 85 -20.07 -8.48 -11.98
C SER A 85 -19.78 -7.06 -11.54
N ASP A 86 -20.81 -6.27 -11.21
CA ASP A 86 -20.65 -4.87 -10.81
C ASP A 86 -19.86 -4.74 -9.51
N GLY A 87 -20.09 -5.68 -8.56
CA GLY A 87 -19.29 -5.78 -7.35
C GLY A 87 -17.82 -6.11 -7.64
N CYS A 88 -17.54 -6.91 -8.66
CA CYS A 88 -16.19 -7.21 -9.13
C CYS A 88 -15.48 -5.94 -9.67
N GLN A 89 -16.15 -5.18 -10.53
CA GLN A 89 -15.63 -3.92 -11.06
C GLN A 89 -15.36 -2.91 -9.94
N LEU A 90 -16.29 -2.76 -9.00
CA LEU A 90 -16.13 -1.86 -7.86
C LEU A 90 -14.97 -2.30 -6.94
N HIS A 91 -14.86 -3.59 -6.67
CA HIS A 91 -13.78 -4.17 -5.85
C HIS A 91 -12.41 -3.94 -6.50
N GLY A 92 -12.30 -4.18 -7.80
CA GLY A 92 -11.08 -3.91 -8.58
C GLY A 92 -10.72 -2.43 -8.57
N PHE A 93 -11.67 -1.55 -8.88
CA PHE A 93 -11.48 -0.10 -8.86
C PHE A 93 -11.05 0.42 -7.49
N GLN A 94 -11.77 0.04 -6.42
CA GLN A 94 -11.48 0.47 -5.06
C GLN A 94 -10.10 -0.03 -4.61
N GLY A 95 -9.82 -1.31 -4.80
CA GLY A 95 -8.53 -1.90 -4.43
C GLY A 95 -7.36 -1.27 -5.18
N PHE A 96 -7.53 -1.03 -6.49
CA PHE A 96 -6.48 -0.43 -7.30
C PHE A 96 -6.24 1.04 -6.96
N THR A 97 -7.31 1.83 -6.74
CA THR A 97 -7.20 3.23 -6.29
C THR A 97 -6.40 3.35 -5.00
N THR A 98 -6.74 2.53 -4.01
CA THR A 98 -6.06 2.58 -2.70
C THR A 98 -4.64 2.04 -2.75
N ALA A 99 -4.37 1.05 -3.59
CA ALA A 99 -3.03 0.54 -3.84
C ALA A 99 -2.11 1.61 -4.46
N LEU A 100 -2.57 2.29 -5.51
CA LEU A 100 -1.83 3.38 -6.11
C LEU A 100 -1.63 4.54 -5.12
N ALA A 101 -2.66 4.92 -4.36
CA ALA A 101 -2.57 5.97 -3.37
C ALA A 101 -1.54 5.65 -2.27
N SER A 102 -1.49 4.42 -1.78
CA SER A 102 -0.49 3.96 -0.81
C SER A 102 0.93 4.16 -1.34
N ILE A 103 1.22 3.72 -2.56
CA ILE A 103 2.54 3.90 -3.21
C ILE A 103 2.91 5.40 -3.31
N HIS A 104 1.95 6.25 -3.70
CA HIS A 104 2.18 7.69 -3.82
C HIS A 104 2.43 8.35 -2.47
N PHE A 105 1.70 7.98 -1.42
CA PHE A 105 1.92 8.53 -0.08
C PHE A 105 3.24 8.06 0.53
N VAL A 106 3.70 6.83 0.27
CA VAL A 106 5.05 6.38 0.62
C VAL A 106 6.11 7.28 -0.02
N ALA A 107 5.95 7.62 -1.30
CA ALA A 107 6.86 8.52 -2.00
C ALA A 107 6.78 9.97 -1.47
N ALA A 108 5.58 10.47 -1.19
CA ALA A 108 5.37 11.80 -0.60
C ALA A 108 6.02 11.92 0.79
N ILE A 109 5.91 10.89 1.63
CA ILE A 109 6.57 10.84 2.94
C ILE A 109 8.09 10.79 2.78
N ALA A 110 8.62 10.01 1.83
CA ALA A 110 10.05 9.96 1.55
C ALA A 110 10.59 11.33 1.12
N TRP A 111 9.87 12.01 0.24
CA TRP A 111 10.19 13.37 -0.23
C TRP A 111 10.14 14.40 0.91
N ASP A 112 9.11 14.37 1.76
CA ASP A 112 9.00 15.23 2.94
C ASP A 112 10.16 15.01 3.92
N ARG A 113 10.52 13.76 4.20
CA ARG A 113 11.70 13.41 5.02
C ARG A 113 13.01 13.93 4.42
N TYR A 114 13.18 13.85 3.10
CA TYR A 114 14.32 14.44 2.45
C TYR A 114 14.40 15.95 2.72
N HIS A 115 13.30 16.66 2.58
CA HIS A 115 13.27 18.11 2.85
C HIS A 115 13.57 18.43 4.31
N GLN A 116 13.00 17.69 5.26
CA GLN A 116 13.27 17.90 6.69
C GLN A 116 14.75 17.65 7.05
N TYR A 117 15.33 16.55 6.57
CA TYR A 117 16.68 16.17 6.97
C TYR A 117 17.78 16.84 6.13
N CYS A 118 17.57 17.02 4.83
CA CYS A 118 18.60 17.53 3.94
C CYS A 118 18.54 19.04 3.72
N THR A 119 17.38 19.62 3.50
CA THR A 119 17.22 21.06 3.24
C THR A 119 16.74 21.86 4.45
N ARG A 120 16.33 21.18 5.54
CA ARG A 120 15.77 21.78 6.76
C ARG A 120 14.50 22.62 6.51
N THR A 121 13.79 22.34 5.45
CA THR A 121 12.48 22.94 5.15
C THR A 121 11.36 22.10 5.73
N LYS A 122 10.31 22.77 6.24
CA LYS A 122 9.14 22.11 6.81
C LYS A 122 7.98 22.19 5.82
N LEU A 123 7.25 21.10 5.68
CA LEU A 123 6.02 21.05 4.89
C LEU A 123 4.97 21.98 5.51
N GLN A 124 4.24 22.71 4.67
CA GLN A 124 3.11 23.55 5.08
C GLN A 124 1.79 22.81 4.93
N TRP A 125 0.78 23.20 5.71
CA TRP A 125 -0.55 22.59 5.67
C TRP A 125 -1.21 22.68 4.29
N SER A 126 -1.13 23.86 3.65
CA SER A 126 -1.67 24.03 2.29
C SER A 126 -1.06 23.05 1.30
N SER A 127 0.26 22.89 1.33
CA SER A 127 0.98 21.96 0.44
C SER A 127 0.63 20.50 0.74
N ALA A 128 0.53 20.12 2.01
CA ALA A 128 0.16 18.76 2.41
C ALA A 128 -1.26 18.39 1.95
N ILE A 129 -2.22 19.29 2.14
CA ILE A 129 -3.61 19.09 1.74
C ILE A 129 -3.72 19.03 0.21
N THR A 130 -3.11 19.99 -0.51
CA THR A 130 -3.12 20.00 -1.98
C THR A 130 -2.50 18.72 -2.55
N LEU A 131 -1.37 18.27 -2.00
CA LEU A 131 -0.73 17.03 -2.41
C LEU A 131 -1.64 15.82 -2.16
N ALA A 132 -2.29 15.74 -0.99
CA ALA A 132 -3.18 14.63 -0.69
C ALA A 132 -4.39 14.58 -1.63
N ILE A 133 -5.02 15.72 -1.90
CA ILE A 133 -6.14 15.81 -2.86
C ILE A 133 -5.67 15.40 -4.26
N PHE A 134 -4.51 15.91 -4.70
CA PHE A 134 -3.95 15.54 -5.99
C PHE A 134 -3.70 14.03 -6.10
N VAL A 135 -3.08 13.42 -5.10
CA VAL A 135 -2.81 11.97 -5.08
C VAL A 135 -4.12 11.18 -5.23
N TRP A 136 -5.14 11.48 -4.41
CA TRP A 136 -6.41 10.75 -4.47
C TRP A 136 -7.10 10.89 -5.83
N LEU A 137 -7.17 12.10 -6.38
CA LEU A 137 -7.80 12.33 -7.69
C LEU A 137 -7.00 11.67 -8.82
N PHE A 138 -5.67 11.75 -8.77
CA PHE A 138 -4.80 11.15 -9.78
C PHE A 138 -4.90 9.61 -9.77
N CYS A 139 -4.87 8.99 -8.59
CA CYS A 139 -5.02 7.54 -8.46
C CYS A 139 -6.42 7.06 -8.86
N ALA A 140 -7.47 7.78 -8.45
CA ALA A 140 -8.85 7.46 -8.86
C ALA A 140 -9.02 7.57 -10.39
N MET A 141 -8.43 8.58 -11.02
CA MET A 141 -8.44 8.72 -12.47
C MET A 141 -7.81 7.52 -13.18
N TRP A 142 -6.59 7.12 -12.76
CA TRP A 142 -5.92 5.94 -13.35
C TRP A 142 -6.74 4.66 -13.13
N SER A 143 -7.33 4.50 -11.97
CA SER A 143 -8.16 3.33 -11.66
C SER A 143 -9.53 3.35 -12.36
N ALA A 144 -10.01 4.50 -12.82
CA ALA A 144 -11.26 4.59 -13.55
C ALA A 144 -11.16 4.17 -15.03
N PHE A 145 -9.97 4.22 -15.63
CA PHE A 145 -9.79 3.85 -17.04
C PHE A 145 -10.22 2.41 -17.34
N PRO A 146 -9.92 1.38 -16.52
CA PRO A 146 -10.42 0.03 -16.76
C PRO A 146 -11.97 -0.07 -16.75
N LEU A 147 -12.66 0.78 -15.99
CA LEU A 147 -14.13 0.79 -15.97
C LEU A 147 -14.75 1.31 -17.29
N ILE A 148 -14.00 2.09 -18.06
CA ILE A 148 -14.43 2.64 -19.35
C ILE A 148 -13.79 1.95 -20.55
N GLY A 149 -13.10 0.80 -20.31
CA GLY A 149 -12.60 -0.09 -21.35
C GLY A 149 -11.14 0.12 -21.77
N TRP A 150 -10.34 0.94 -21.06
CA TRP A 150 -8.90 0.99 -21.24
C TRP A 150 -8.19 0.25 -20.09
N GLY A 151 -7.82 -0.99 -20.33
CA GLY A 151 -7.62 -2.04 -19.32
C GLY A 151 -8.95 -2.70 -18.96
N GLU A 152 -8.95 -3.63 -18.03
CA GLU A 152 -10.14 -4.36 -17.58
C GLU A 152 -9.92 -4.87 -16.14
N TYR A 153 -10.98 -4.90 -15.33
CA TYR A 153 -11.00 -5.63 -14.07
C TYR A 153 -11.64 -6.99 -14.26
N ASP A 154 -11.00 -8.05 -13.76
CA ASP A 154 -11.55 -9.40 -13.80
C ASP A 154 -11.12 -10.19 -12.55
N TYR A 155 -11.62 -11.41 -12.47
CA TYR A 155 -11.35 -12.31 -11.34
C TYR A 155 -9.88 -12.74 -11.29
N GLU A 156 -9.32 -12.71 -10.09
CA GLU A 156 -8.05 -13.40 -9.81
C GLU A 156 -8.20 -14.92 -9.97
N PRO A 157 -7.11 -15.69 -10.12
CA PRO A 157 -7.17 -17.14 -10.35
C PRO A 157 -8.02 -17.92 -9.36
N LEU A 158 -8.11 -17.49 -8.11
CA LEU A 158 -8.93 -18.10 -7.07
C LEU A 158 -10.43 -17.79 -7.22
N ARG A 159 -10.82 -16.84 -8.06
CA ARG A 159 -12.20 -16.39 -8.29
C ARG A 159 -12.95 -15.88 -7.05
N THR A 160 -12.22 -15.41 -6.06
CA THR A 160 -12.78 -14.87 -4.80
C THR A 160 -12.52 -13.40 -4.61
N CYS A 161 -11.82 -12.76 -5.55
CA CYS A 161 -11.61 -11.32 -5.64
C CYS A 161 -11.32 -10.89 -7.08
N CYS A 162 -11.30 -9.58 -7.31
CA CYS A 162 -11.12 -8.98 -8.62
C CYS A 162 -9.98 -7.96 -8.58
N THR A 163 -9.21 -7.94 -9.65
CA THR A 163 -8.07 -7.02 -9.83
C THR A 163 -7.95 -6.62 -11.29
N LEU A 164 -6.95 -5.82 -11.64
CA LEU A 164 -6.61 -5.54 -13.03
C LEU A 164 -6.30 -6.86 -13.75
N ASP A 165 -7.02 -7.15 -14.84
CA ASP A 165 -6.81 -8.38 -15.60
C ASP A 165 -5.51 -8.31 -16.39
N TYR A 166 -4.55 -9.11 -15.98
CA TYR A 166 -3.26 -9.31 -16.65
C TYR A 166 -3.19 -10.62 -17.45
N SER A 167 -4.30 -11.37 -17.53
CA SER A 167 -4.29 -12.69 -18.19
C SER A 167 -4.27 -12.58 -19.71
N LYS A 168 -4.91 -11.56 -20.28
CA LYS A 168 -5.07 -11.41 -21.72
C LYS A 168 -3.79 -10.98 -22.42
N GLY A 169 -3.01 -10.06 -21.82
CA GLY A 169 -1.78 -9.54 -22.40
C GLY A 169 -1.95 -8.90 -23.78
N ASP A 170 -3.16 -8.44 -24.09
CA ASP A 170 -3.52 -7.89 -25.39
C ASP A 170 -3.02 -6.43 -25.55
N ARG A 171 -3.30 -5.85 -26.72
CA ARG A 171 -2.91 -4.47 -27.04
C ARG A 171 -3.56 -3.45 -26.10
N ASN A 172 -4.82 -3.70 -25.69
CA ASN A 172 -5.53 -2.82 -24.75
C ASN A 172 -4.84 -2.81 -23.39
N TYR A 173 -4.57 -3.99 -22.82
CA TYR A 173 -3.83 -4.15 -21.57
C TYR A 173 -2.45 -3.49 -21.62
N THR A 174 -1.66 -3.80 -22.67
CA THR A 174 -0.30 -3.28 -22.81
C THR A 174 -0.27 -1.76 -22.93
N SER A 175 -1.18 -1.18 -23.71
CA SER A 175 -1.28 0.29 -23.88
C SER A 175 -1.68 1.02 -22.60
N TYR A 176 -2.43 0.37 -21.72
CA TYR A 176 -2.79 0.89 -20.40
C TYR A 176 -1.65 0.70 -19.39
N LEU A 177 -1.11 -0.51 -19.30
CA LEU A 177 -0.14 -0.87 -18.26
C LEU A 177 1.14 -0.05 -18.33
N ILE A 178 1.69 0.16 -19.54
CA ILE A 178 2.98 0.86 -19.69
C ILE A 178 2.94 2.28 -19.13
N PRO A 179 2.05 3.18 -19.58
CA PRO A 179 1.99 4.54 -19.03
C PRO A 179 1.56 4.53 -17.55
N MET A 180 0.61 3.68 -17.16
CA MET A 180 0.19 3.55 -15.77
C MET A 180 1.38 3.21 -14.87
N SER A 181 2.20 2.23 -15.26
CA SER A 181 3.37 1.82 -14.48
C SER A 181 4.45 2.91 -14.42
N ILE A 182 4.68 3.65 -15.49
CA ILE A 182 5.64 4.75 -15.48
C ILE A 182 5.23 5.83 -14.49
N PHE A 183 3.97 6.28 -14.56
CA PHE A 183 3.48 7.40 -13.76
C PHE A 183 3.19 7.02 -12.30
N ASN A 184 2.72 5.80 -12.04
CA ASN A 184 2.27 5.39 -10.70
C ASN A 184 3.27 4.51 -9.94
N MET A 185 4.28 3.90 -10.62
CA MET A 185 5.31 3.11 -9.96
C MET A 185 6.71 3.63 -10.24
N GLY A 186 7.08 3.84 -11.50
CA GLY A 186 8.44 4.23 -11.88
C GLY A 186 8.89 5.54 -11.24
N ILE A 187 8.07 6.58 -11.36
CA ILE A 187 8.35 7.89 -10.75
C ILE A 187 8.40 7.77 -9.22
N GLN A 188 7.47 7.02 -8.61
CA GLN A 188 7.41 6.88 -7.16
C GLN A 188 8.63 6.14 -6.61
N ILE A 189 9.05 5.05 -7.24
CA ILE A 189 10.28 4.32 -6.89
C ILE A 189 11.49 5.25 -7.00
N PHE A 190 11.60 6.04 -8.07
CA PHE A 190 12.68 7.01 -8.24
C PHE A 190 12.69 8.05 -7.13
N VAL A 191 11.54 8.62 -6.75
CA VAL A 191 11.42 9.58 -5.65
C VAL A 191 11.84 8.95 -4.32
N VAL A 192 11.39 7.75 -4.02
CA VAL A 192 11.76 7.01 -2.80
C VAL A 192 13.27 6.76 -2.75
N MET A 193 13.84 6.23 -3.85
CA MET A 193 15.27 5.94 -3.94
C MET A 193 16.12 7.19 -3.76
N SER A 194 15.85 8.23 -4.54
CA SER A 194 16.64 9.47 -4.53
C SER A 194 16.57 10.18 -3.17
N SER A 195 15.38 10.21 -2.55
CA SER A 195 15.18 10.81 -1.24
C SER A 195 15.98 10.08 -0.16
N TYR A 196 15.84 8.77 -0.06
CA TYR A 196 16.53 8.00 0.98
C TYR A 196 18.05 7.86 0.74
N GLN A 197 18.50 7.80 -0.51
CA GLN A 197 19.95 7.88 -0.80
C GLN A 197 20.55 9.19 -0.35
N SER A 198 19.88 10.32 -0.60
CA SER A 198 20.34 11.64 -0.18
C SER A 198 20.38 11.76 1.36
N ILE A 199 19.37 11.24 2.04
CA ILE A 199 19.32 11.17 3.52
C ILE A 199 20.49 10.33 4.05
N ALA A 200 20.73 9.15 3.45
CA ALA A 200 21.84 8.27 3.84
C ALA A 200 23.20 8.94 3.71
N GLN A 201 23.44 9.59 2.57
CA GLN A 201 24.69 10.33 2.33
C GLN A 201 24.90 11.43 3.38
N LYS A 202 23.82 12.15 3.75
CA LYS A 202 23.91 13.19 4.78
C LYS A 202 24.24 12.59 6.14
N PHE A 203 23.58 11.54 6.58
CA PHE A 203 23.85 10.89 7.87
C PHE A 203 25.25 10.26 7.93
N LYS A 204 25.73 9.69 6.83
CA LYS A 204 27.12 9.20 6.75
C LYS A 204 28.14 10.31 6.95
N LYS A 205 27.89 11.51 6.37
CA LYS A 205 28.77 12.67 6.53
C LYS A 205 28.74 13.26 7.94
N THR A 206 27.62 13.15 8.66
CA THR A 206 27.46 13.70 10.03
C THR A 206 27.77 12.70 11.14
N GLY A 207 28.20 11.47 10.81
CA GLY A 207 28.59 10.46 11.79
C GLY A 207 27.43 9.87 12.61
N ASN A 208 26.17 10.01 12.17
CA ASN A 208 25.00 9.48 12.86
C ASN A 208 24.42 8.24 12.14
N PRO A 209 24.80 7.00 12.53
CA PRO A 209 24.44 5.78 11.81
C PRO A 209 23.04 5.22 12.16
N ARG A 210 22.24 5.91 13.00
CA ARG A 210 21.01 5.35 13.59
C ARG A 210 19.86 5.12 12.60
N PHE A 211 19.94 5.61 11.37
CA PHE A 211 18.89 5.47 10.37
C PHE A 211 19.34 4.56 9.22
N ASN A 212 18.59 3.47 8.98
CA ASN A 212 18.79 2.65 7.78
C ASN A 212 17.81 3.09 6.68
N PRO A 213 18.28 3.90 5.71
CA PRO A 213 17.42 4.49 4.67
C PRO A 213 16.89 3.48 3.67
N ASN A 214 17.44 2.26 3.66
CA ASN A 214 17.08 1.23 2.68
C ASN A 214 15.81 0.46 3.08
N ILE A 215 15.36 0.53 4.35
CA ILE A 215 14.22 -0.25 4.81
C ILE A 215 12.93 0.10 4.03
N PRO A 216 12.52 1.37 3.90
CA PRO A 216 11.28 1.70 3.17
C PRO A 216 11.30 1.28 1.70
N LEU A 217 12.46 1.43 1.03
CA LEU A 217 12.60 0.99 -0.36
C LEU A 217 12.50 -0.54 -0.48
N LYS A 218 13.19 -1.27 0.38
CA LYS A 218 13.14 -2.74 0.38
C LYS A 218 11.71 -3.24 0.65
N THR A 219 10.99 -2.59 1.56
CA THR A 219 9.60 -2.93 1.87
C THR A 219 8.69 -2.67 0.68
N LEU A 220 8.82 -1.49 0.05
CA LEU A 220 8.05 -1.16 -1.16
C LEU A 220 8.30 -2.22 -2.26
N LEU A 221 9.55 -2.58 -2.51
CA LEU A 221 9.90 -3.58 -3.52
C LEU A 221 9.46 -5.00 -3.12
N LEU A 222 9.49 -5.36 -1.84
CA LEU A 222 9.03 -6.66 -1.36
C LEU A 222 7.52 -6.82 -1.52
N CYS A 223 6.75 -5.81 -1.15
CA CYS A 223 5.29 -5.86 -1.23
C CYS A 223 4.77 -5.72 -2.66
N TRP A 224 5.25 -4.75 -3.42
CA TRP A 224 4.72 -4.40 -4.74
C TRP A 224 5.51 -4.97 -5.92
N GLY A 225 6.80 -5.33 -5.71
CA GLY A 225 7.67 -5.85 -6.75
C GLY A 225 7.13 -7.12 -7.43
N PRO A 226 6.71 -8.15 -6.69
CA PRO A 226 6.16 -9.38 -7.30
C PRO A 226 4.93 -9.11 -8.17
N TYR A 227 4.04 -8.20 -7.74
CA TYR A 227 2.88 -7.79 -8.54
C TYR A 227 3.31 -7.03 -9.80
N GLY A 228 4.26 -6.11 -9.69
CA GLY A 228 4.84 -5.40 -10.81
C GLY A 228 5.51 -6.35 -11.82
N ILE A 229 6.32 -7.31 -11.35
CA ILE A 229 6.97 -8.31 -12.19
C ILE A 229 5.93 -9.14 -12.95
N MET A 230 4.88 -9.63 -12.28
CA MET A 230 3.83 -10.42 -12.92
C MET A 230 3.07 -9.59 -13.97
N SER A 231 2.76 -8.34 -13.65
CA SER A 231 2.07 -7.42 -14.57
C SER A 231 2.91 -7.14 -15.82
N PHE A 232 4.23 -6.90 -15.67
CA PHE A 232 5.12 -6.73 -16.82
C PHE A 232 5.38 -8.00 -17.59
N TYR A 233 5.45 -9.17 -16.94
CA TYR A 233 5.55 -10.44 -17.61
C TYR A 233 4.39 -10.65 -18.59
N ALA A 234 3.18 -10.27 -18.19
CA ALA A 234 1.98 -10.37 -19.02
C ALA A 234 1.98 -9.48 -20.27
N VAL A 235 2.88 -8.50 -20.36
CA VAL A 235 3.07 -7.68 -21.58
C VAL A 235 3.78 -8.47 -22.69
N PHE A 236 4.69 -9.37 -22.31
CA PHE A 236 5.57 -10.08 -23.26
C PHE A 236 5.16 -11.54 -23.47
N GLU A 237 4.54 -12.14 -22.46
CA GLU A 237 4.21 -13.56 -22.41
C GLU A 237 2.79 -13.81 -21.90
N ASN A 238 2.25 -14.97 -22.22
CA ASN A 238 0.93 -15.37 -21.74
C ASN A 238 0.98 -15.73 -20.25
N ALA A 239 0.50 -14.85 -19.39
CA ALA A 239 0.48 -15.06 -17.94
C ALA A 239 -0.39 -16.25 -17.49
N THR A 240 -1.31 -16.76 -18.34
CA THR A 240 -2.10 -17.95 -18.01
C THR A 240 -1.25 -19.23 -17.97
N LEU A 241 -0.07 -19.24 -18.57
CA LEU A 241 0.89 -20.34 -18.50
C LEU A 241 1.59 -20.44 -17.14
N VAL A 242 1.59 -19.36 -16.36
CA VAL A 242 2.10 -19.37 -15.00
C VAL A 242 1.08 -20.05 -14.08
N SER A 243 1.55 -20.91 -13.16
CA SER A 243 0.65 -21.64 -12.29
C SER A 243 -0.30 -20.71 -11.52
N PRO A 244 -1.58 -21.04 -11.36
CA PRO A 244 -2.55 -20.21 -10.66
C PRO A 244 -2.11 -19.82 -9.23
N LYS A 245 -1.47 -20.74 -8.52
CA LYS A 245 -0.95 -20.49 -7.17
C LYS A 245 0.14 -19.43 -7.16
N LEU A 246 1.08 -19.46 -8.12
CA LEU A 246 2.14 -18.47 -8.21
C LEU A 246 1.57 -17.07 -8.54
N ARG A 247 0.55 -17.00 -9.38
CA ARG A 247 -0.16 -15.75 -9.68
C ARG A 247 -0.87 -15.16 -8.47
N MET A 248 -1.31 -15.99 -7.50
CA MET A 248 -1.93 -15.52 -6.26
C MET A 248 -0.92 -14.96 -5.23
N ILE A 249 0.35 -15.36 -5.29
CA ILE A 249 1.37 -14.85 -4.34
C ILE A 249 1.56 -13.34 -4.49
N ALA A 250 1.59 -12.83 -5.71
CA ALA A 250 1.83 -11.41 -5.97
C ALA A 250 0.78 -10.48 -5.33
N PRO A 251 -0.54 -10.65 -5.54
CA PRO A 251 -1.55 -9.83 -4.88
C PRO A 251 -1.61 -10.02 -3.36
N ILE A 252 -1.29 -11.20 -2.83
CA ILE A 252 -1.21 -11.41 -1.38
C ILE A 252 -0.06 -10.59 -0.80
N LEU A 253 1.15 -10.67 -1.36
CA LEU A 253 2.26 -9.86 -0.90
C LEU A 253 1.96 -8.35 -0.98
N ALA A 254 1.26 -7.89 -1.99
CA ALA A 254 0.82 -6.51 -2.07
C ALA A 254 -0.13 -6.12 -0.91
N LYS A 255 -0.98 -7.04 -0.49
CA LYS A 255 -1.93 -6.84 0.62
C LYS A 255 -1.29 -6.90 2.02
N THR A 256 -0.01 -7.31 2.14
CA THR A 256 0.77 -7.17 3.39
C THR A 256 1.26 -5.73 3.63
N ALA A 257 1.32 -4.91 2.57
CA ALA A 257 1.84 -3.53 2.66
C ALA A 257 1.19 -2.71 3.79
N PRO A 258 -0.15 -2.67 3.98
CA PRO A 258 -0.78 -1.89 5.04
C PRO A 258 -0.27 -2.18 6.44
N THR A 259 -0.04 -3.44 6.75
CA THR A 259 0.49 -3.85 8.06
C THR A 259 1.93 -3.38 8.24
N ILE A 260 2.77 -3.55 7.21
CA ILE A 260 4.18 -3.17 7.27
C ILE A 260 4.33 -1.64 7.30
N ASP A 261 3.54 -0.92 6.52
CA ASP A 261 3.56 0.54 6.47
C ASP A 261 3.16 1.16 7.82
N ALA A 262 2.16 0.60 8.52
CA ALA A 262 1.82 1.03 9.88
C ALA A 262 3.01 0.87 10.84
N PHE A 263 3.78 -0.22 10.74
CA PHE A 263 4.99 -0.39 11.55
C PHE A 263 6.10 0.59 11.17
N LEU A 264 6.31 0.85 9.90
CA LEU A 264 7.38 1.72 9.43
C LEU A 264 7.13 3.20 9.68
N TYR A 265 5.92 3.66 9.41
CA TYR A 265 5.60 5.09 9.36
C TYR A 265 4.95 5.62 10.64
N ALA A 266 4.13 4.81 11.31
CA ALA A 266 3.53 5.18 12.57
C ALA A 266 4.36 4.68 13.76
N LEU A 267 4.52 3.38 13.93
CA LEU A 267 5.24 2.82 15.10
C LEU A 267 6.75 3.04 15.03
N GLY A 268 7.34 3.16 13.84
CA GLY A 268 8.74 3.50 13.65
C GLY A 268 9.11 4.96 13.95
N ASN A 269 8.13 5.85 14.03
CA ASN A 269 8.31 7.25 14.40
C ASN A 269 8.15 7.41 15.92
N GLU A 270 9.18 7.88 16.63
CA GLU A 270 9.17 8.01 18.09
C GLU A 270 8.03 8.91 18.60
N ASN A 271 7.77 10.03 17.93
CA ASN A 271 6.69 10.94 18.29
C ASN A 271 5.32 10.27 18.10
N TYR A 272 5.13 9.55 17.00
CA TYR A 272 3.89 8.85 16.69
C TYR A 272 3.68 7.69 17.66
N ARG A 273 4.72 6.90 17.93
CA ARG A 273 4.68 5.80 18.92
C ARG A 273 4.35 6.32 20.31
N GLY A 274 4.97 7.43 20.74
CA GLY A 274 4.63 8.08 22.01
C GLY A 274 3.17 8.56 22.06
N GLY A 275 2.66 9.13 20.97
CA GLY A 275 1.25 9.53 20.85
C GLY A 275 0.29 8.35 20.88
N ILE A 276 0.61 7.25 20.18
CA ILE A 276 -0.19 6.01 20.22
C ILE A 276 -0.20 5.44 21.65
N TRP A 277 0.94 5.39 22.33
CA TRP A 277 1.03 4.94 23.70
C TRP A 277 0.16 5.80 24.62
N GLN A 278 0.27 7.12 24.54
CA GLN A 278 -0.55 8.04 25.30
C GLN A 278 -2.05 7.86 25.04
N PHE A 279 -2.43 7.58 23.78
CA PHE A 279 -3.82 7.29 23.45
C PHE A 279 -4.33 5.99 24.08
N LEU A 280 -3.50 4.94 24.10
CA LEU A 280 -3.89 3.62 24.61
C LEU A 280 -3.86 3.52 26.13
N THR A 281 -2.91 4.19 26.80
CA THR A 281 -2.67 4.05 28.24
C THR A 281 -3.09 5.27 29.07
N GLY A 282 -3.27 6.42 28.40
CA GLY A 282 -3.45 7.72 29.09
C GLY A 282 -2.14 8.32 29.61
N GLU A 283 -1.03 7.60 29.57
CA GLU A 283 0.27 8.05 30.10
C GLU A 283 1.09 8.76 29.01
N LYS A 284 1.59 9.95 29.34
CA LYS A 284 2.46 10.72 28.44
C LYS A 284 3.89 10.24 28.58
N ILE A 285 4.46 9.71 27.48
CA ILE A 285 5.90 9.41 27.45
C ILE A 285 6.66 10.71 27.21
N GLU A 286 7.50 11.12 28.17
CA GLU A 286 8.49 12.18 27.93
C GLU A 286 9.56 11.65 26.94
N VAL A 287 9.46 12.07 25.68
CA VAL A 287 10.52 11.82 24.71
C VAL A 287 11.69 12.72 25.10
N PRO A 288 12.89 12.19 25.38
CA PRO A 288 14.04 13.00 25.71
C PRO A 288 14.31 13.98 24.55
N GLN A 289 14.13 15.27 24.81
CA GLN A 289 14.57 16.28 23.85
C GLN A 289 16.10 16.17 23.78
N ILE A 290 16.62 15.83 22.59
CA ILE A 290 18.06 15.90 22.33
C ILE A 290 18.41 17.40 22.41
N GLU A 291 18.94 17.85 23.57
CA GLU A 291 19.54 19.14 23.69
C GLU A 291 20.61 19.28 22.60
N ASN A 292 20.34 20.15 21.65
CA ASN A 292 21.37 20.63 20.75
C ASN A 292 22.40 21.40 21.59
N LYS A 293 23.37 20.71 22.15
CA LYS A 293 24.58 21.38 22.65
C LYS A 293 25.29 21.95 21.43
N SER A 294 24.92 23.18 21.09
CA SER A 294 25.75 24.07 20.26
C SER A 294 27.03 24.34 21.05
N LYS A 295 28.13 23.78 20.59
CA LYS A 295 29.47 24.29 20.80
C LYS A 295 30.03 24.74 19.48
#